data_790f6db146553dcbfaf74f3a69e8daa4
#
_entry.id   790f6db146553dcbfaf74f3a69e8daa4
#
_cell.length_a   1.000
_cell.length_b   1.000
_cell.length_c   1.000
_cell.angle_alpha   90.00
_cell.angle_beta   90.00
_cell.angle_gamma   90.00
#
_symmetry.space_group_name_H-M   'P 1'
#
loop_
_entity.id
_entity.type
_entity.pdbx_description
1 polymer ?
#
loop_
_entity_poly.entity_id
_entity_poly.type
_entity_poly.pdbx_seq_one_letter_code
_entity_poly.pdbx_strand_id
1 'polypeptide(L)'
;MRAMLAGLAMLATGASSAPSMPGWISGCWVEQKGANWTEECWTGPRADQMMGSGRNGRDDQLKSWETMQIERGADGTLVFYGSVKGGARVAFPMVSASDRDIVFANPTHDYPQRIHYWREGMALNAEVSLMDGTQKYGWKYARQGGN
;
A
#
# COMPACT_ATOMS: atom_id res chain seq x y z
N MET A 1 57.07 29.08 -15.99
CA MET A 1 55.95 28.25 -16.47
C MET A 1 55.20 27.67 -15.27
N ARG A 2 54.02 28.14 -14.98
CA ARG A 2 53.17 27.59 -13.90
C ARG A 2 52.09 26.77 -14.56
N ALA A 3 52.06 25.45 -14.31
CA ALA A 3 51.03 24.56 -14.77
C ALA A 3 49.83 24.66 -13.82
N MET A 4 48.65 25.11 -14.34
CA MET A 4 47.37 25.03 -13.64
C MET A 4 46.79 23.61 -13.83
N LEU A 5 46.68 22.86 -12.75
CA LEU A 5 45.84 21.63 -12.72
C LEU A 5 44.39 22.04 -12.53
N ALA A 6 43.55 21.85 -13.55
CA ALA A 6 42.12 21.95 -13.46
C ALA A 6 41.58 20.64 -12.83
N GLY A 7 41.11 20.73 -11.59
CA GLY A 7 40.41 19.63 -10.92
C GLY A 7 39.00 19.46 -11.49
N LEU A 8 38.77 18.32 -12.15
CA LEU A 8 37.43 17.93 -12.62
C LEU A 8 36.63 17.38 -11.43
N ALA A 9 35.69 18.15 -10.90
CA ALA A 9 34.75 17.70 -9.88
C ALA A 9 33.71 16.79 -10.55
N MET A 10 33.78 15.49 -10.31
CA MET A 10 32.71 14.56 -10.67
C MET A 10 31.54 14.78 -9.71
N LEU A 11 30.45 15.34 -10.23
CA LEU A 11 29.14 15.34 -9.57
C LEU A 11 28.59 13.91 -9.64
N ALA A 12 28.62 13.20 -8.51
CA ALA A 12 27.93 11.92 -8.37
C ALA A 12 26.41 12.20 -8.35
N THR A 13 25.74 11.98 -9.47
CA THR A 13 24.29 11.93 -9.53
C THR A 13 23.84 10.67 -8.80
N GLY A 14 23.42 10.81 -7.54
CA GLY A 14 22.79 9.75 -6.79
C GLY A 14 21.50 9.31 -7.51
N ALA A 15 21.55 8.19 -8.21
CA ALA A 15 20.35 7.56 -8.74
C ALA A 15 19.48 7.12 -7.55
N SER A 16 18.34 7.78 -7.34
CA SER A 16 17.34 7.33 -6.38
C SER A 16 16.86 5.95 -6.84
N SER A 17 17.10 4.93 -6.02
CA SER A 17 16.60 3.58 -6.33
C SER A 17 15.06 3.59 -6.33
N ALA A 18 14.46 2.91 -7.31
CA ALA A 18 13.00 2.75 -7.35
C ALA A 18 12.50 2.13 -6.03
N PRO A 19 11.33 2.55 -5.53
CA PRO A 19 10.77 2.05 -4.27
C PRO A 19 10.55 0.55 -4.35
N SER A 20 10.89 -0.17 -3.28
CA SER A 20 10.66 -1.62 -3.21
C SER A 20 9.17 -1.93 -3.11
N MET A 21 8.74 -3.05 -3.72
CA MET A 21 7.39 -3.58 -3.51
C MET A 21 7.18 -3.86 -2.01
N PRO A 22 6.00 -3.53 -1.45
CA PRO A 22 5.74 -3.69 -0.02
C PRO A 22 5.48 -5.15 0.38
N GLY A 23 6.45 -6.04 0.14
CA GLY A 23 6.35 -7.47 0.44
C GLY A 23 5.99 -7.80 1.89
N TRP A 24 6.18 -6.84 2.80
CA TRP A 24 5.86 -6.95 4.21
C TRP A 24 4.34 -6.94 4.51
N ILE A 25 3.47 -6.60 3.54
CA ILE A 25 2.02 -6.78 3.67
C ILE A 25 1.54 -8.16 3.24
N SER A 26 2.40 -9.01 2.66
CA SER A 26 2.03 -10.35 2.17
C SER A 26 1.47 -11.24 3.27
N GLY A 27 0.53 -12.09 2.92
CA GLY A 27 -0.17 -13.02 3.82
C GLY A 27 -1.62 -12.65 4.01
N CYS A 28 -2.31 -13.38 4.89
CA CYS A 28 -3.70 -13.11 5.23
C CYS A 28 -3.79 -12.50 6.63
N TRP A 29 -4.64 -11.53 6.75
CA TRP A 29 -4.80 -10.66 7.90
C TRP A 29 -6.26 -10.56 8.31
N VAL A 30 -6.54 -10.53 9.60
CA VAL A 30 -7.91 -10.45 10.12
C VAL A 30 -8.01 -9.47 11.27
N GLU A 31 -9.08 -8.66 11.26
CA GLU A 31 -9.54 -7.91 12.43
C GLU A 31 -10.91 -8.45 12.83
N GLN A 32 -11.06 -8.83 14.09
CA GLN A 32 -12.33 -9.28 14.67
C GLN A 32 -12.76 -8.30 15.76
N LYS A 33 -13.94 -7.71 15.60
CA LYS A 33 -14.56 -6.81 16.60
C LYS A 33 -15.96 -7.30 16.95
N GLY A 34 -16.05 -8.14 17.96
CA GLY A 34 -17.32 -8.83 18.30
C GLY A 34 -17.78 -9.71 17.15
N ALA A 35 -19.01 -9.51 16.68
CA ALA A 35 -19.55 -10.21 15.52
C ALA A 35 -19.02 -9.69 14.16
N ASN A 36 -18.43 -8.50 14.12
CA ASN A 36 -17.92 -7.94 12.86
C ASN A 36 -16.50 -8.42 12.60
N TRP A 37 -16.19 -8.71 11.34
CA TRP A 37 -14.86 -9.13 10.90
C TRP A 37 -14.47 -8.44 9.60
N THR A 38 -13.17 -8.25 9.42
CA THR A 38 -12.56 -7.77 8.18
C THR A 38 -11.34 -8.61 7.91
N GLU A 39 -11.19 -9.09 6.70
CA GLU A 39 -10.07 -9.90 6.25
C GLU A 39 -9.45 -9.29 5.01
N GLU A 40 -8.12 -9.41 4.92
CA GLU A 40 -7.34 -8.96 3.77
C GLU A 40 -6.19 -9.92 3.52
N CYS A 41 -6.06 -10.39 2.28
CA CYS A 41 -4.99 -11.30 1.86
C CYS A 41 -4.20 -10.70 0.70
N TRP A 42 -2.87 -10.84 0.75
CA TRP A 42 -1.95 -10.37 -0.28
C TRP A 42 -0.98 -11.47 -0.71
N THR A 43 -0.73 -11.59 -2.02
CA THR A 43 0.38 -12.41 -2.53
C THR A 43 1.72 -11.74 -2.21
N GLY A 44 2.80 -12.51 -2.21
CA GLY A 44 4.14 -11.93 -2.25
C GLY A 44 4.41 -11.19 -3.56
N PRO A 45 5.38 -10.24 -3.57
CA PRO A 45 5.75 -9.54 -4.80
C PRO A 45 6.37 -10.51 -5.82
N ARG A 46 5.89 -10.41 -7.06
CA ARG A 46 6.43 -11.15 -8.20
C ARG A 46 6.21 -10.38 -9.49
N ALA A 47 7.24 -10.25 -10.32
CA ALA A 47 7.18 -9.53 -11.60
C ALA A 47 6.57 -8.11 -11.46
N ASP A 48 7.03 -7.37 -10.45
CA ASP A 48 6.57 -6.01 -10.14
C ASP A 48 5.07 -5.87 -9.86
N GLN A 49 4.46 -6.94 -9.34
CA GLN A 49 3.05 -6.99 -9.00
C GLN A 49 2.80 -7.73 -7.68
N MET A 50 1.79 -7.28 -6.94
CA MET A 50 1.15 -7.98 -5.84
C MET A 50 -0.36 -7.96 -6.07
N MET A 51 -1.04 -9.06 -5.75
CA MET A 51 -2.49 -9.18 -5.82
C MET A 51 -3.07 -9.30 -4.42
N GLY A 52 -4.18 -8.62 -4.18
CA GLY A 52 -4.87 -8.61 -2.90
C GLY A 52 -6.38 -8.88 -3.05
N SER A 53 -6.98 -9.31 -1.97
CA SER A 53 -8.41 -9.42 -1.82
C SER A 53 -8.80 -9.01 -0.41
N GLY A 54 -9.89 -8.26 -0.29
CA GLY A 54 -10.48 -7.84 0.97
C GLY A 54 -11.93 -8.26 1.06
N ARG A 55 -12.40 -8.58 2.26
CA ARG A 55 -13.82 -8.81 2.54
C ARG A 55 -14.14 -8.47 3.98
N ASN A 56 -15.37 -8.07 4.21
CA ASN A 56 -15.88 -7.83 5.55
C ASN A 56 -17.31 -8.32 5.73
N GLY A 57 -17.65 -8.57 6.95
CA GLY A 57 -18.97 -9.11 7.27
C GLY A 57 -19.32 -9.00 8.75
N ARG A 58 -20.42 -9.64 9.09
CA ARG A 58 -20.92 -9.81 10.46
C ARG A 58 -21.50 -11.20 10.62
N ASP A 59 -21.11 -11.92 11.66
CA ASP A 59 -21.45 -13.33 11.84
C ASP A 59 -21.16 -14.10 10.53
N ASP A 60 -22.10 -14.85 9.98
CA ASP A 60 -21.94 -15.59 8.72
C ASP A 60 -22.33 -14.76 7.46
N GLN A 61 -22.59 -13.46 7.61
CA GLN A 61 -23.06 -12.62 6.50
C GLN A 61 -21.94 -11.74 5.93
N LEU A 62 -21.62 -11.95 4.65
CA LEU A 62 -20.76 -11.08 3.87
C LEU A 62 -21.46 -9.74 3.60
N LYS A 63 -20.80 -8.62 3.91
CA LYS A 63 -21.28 -7.26 3.63
C LYS A 63 -20.66 -6.66 2.39
N SER A 64 -19.35 -6.80 2.24
CA SER A 64 -18.61 -6.27 1.10
C SER A 64 -17.36 -7.09 0.82
N TRP A 65 -16.85 -6.96 -0.40
CA TRP A 65 -15.57 -7.52 -0.82
C TRP A 65 -14.93 -6.62 -1.88
N GLU A 66 -13.63 -6.75 -2.05
CA GLU A 66 -12.87 -6.05 -3.08
C GLU A 66 -11.69 -6.89 -3.56
N THR A 67 -11.21 -6.58 -4.75
CA THR A 67 -9.94 -7.04 -5.27
C THR A 67 -8.98 -5.87 -5.38
N MET A 68 -7.70 -6.13 -5.11
CA MET A 68 -6.68 -5.10 -5.06
C MET A 68 -5.43 -5.55 -5.82
N GLN A 69 -4.65 -4.59 -6.28
CA GLN A 69 -3.36 -4.83 -6.92
C GLN A 69 -2.40 -3.71 -6.53
N ILE A 70 -1.13 -4.04 -6.34
CA ILE A 70 -0.05 -3.05 -6.33
C ILE A 70 0.86 -3.40 -7.49
N GLU A 71 1.01 -2.46 -8.41
CA GLU A 71 1.78 -2.61 -9.65
C GLU A 71 2.83 -1.52 -9.75
N ARG A 72 3.96 -1.83 -10.42
CA ARG A 72 4.92 -0.79 -10.79
C ARG A 72 4.52 -0.19 -12.14
N GLY A 73 4.28 1.11 -12.15
CA GLY A 73 4.04 1.88 -13.36
C GLY A 73 5.31 2.00 -14.24
N ALA A 74 5.12 2.44 -15.47
CA ALA A 74 6.22 2.61 -16.43
C ALA A 74 7.26 3.65 -15.99
N ASP A 75 6.87 4.59 -15.13
CA ASP A 75 7.74 5.61 -14.50
C ASP A 75 8.49 5.08 -13.26
N GLY A 76 8.30 3.81 -12.88
CA GLY A 76 8.87 3.19 -11.69
C GLY A 76 8.09 3.43 -10.39
N THR A 77 7.05 4.27 -10.40
CA THR A 77 6.19 4.53 -9.25
C THR A 77 5.27 3.34 -8.98
N LEU A 78 5.04 3.01 -7.72
CA LEU A 78 4.04 2.01 -7.35
C LEU A 78 2.64 2.63 -7.39
N VAL A 79 1.67 1.85 -7.88
CA VAL A 79 0.26 2.24 -7.94
C VAL A 79 -0.57 1.16 -7.29
N PHE A 80 -1.39 1.56 -6.32
CA PHE A 80 -2.44 0.71 -5.76
C PHE A 80 -3.69 0.84 -6.63
N TYR A 81 -4.31 -0.29 -6.95
CA TYR A 81 -5.60 -0.35 -7.63
C TYR A 81 -6.61 -1.08 -6.75
N GLY A 82 -7.77 -0.48 -6.53
CA GLY A 82 -8.89 -1.10 -5.83
C GLY A 82 -10.11 -1.28 -6.73
N SER A 83 -10.80 -2.40 -6.61
CA SER A 83 -12.05 -2.70 -7.33
C SER A 83 -13.06 -3.29 -6.34
N VAL A 84 -14.05 -2.51 -5.96
CA VAL A 84 -15.11 -2.90 -5.03
C VAL A 84 -16.19 -3.68 -5.77
N LYS A 85 -16.51 -4.89 -5.29
CA LYS A 85 -17.57 -5.76 -5.81
C LYS A 85 -17.51 -5.98 -7.33
N GLY A 86 -16.28 -6.06 -7.88
CA GLY A 86 -16.06 -6.28 -9.31
C GLY A 86 -16.32 -5.06 -10.20
N GLY A 87 -16.43 -3.86 -9.61
CA GLY A 87 -16.54 -2.61 -10.34
C GLY A 87 -15.23 -2.21 -11.06
N ALA A 88 -15.23 -1.07 -11.71
CA ALA A 88 -14.04 -0.52 -12.34
C ALA A 88 -12.94 -0.29 -11.29
N ARG A 89 -11.69 -0.66 -11.62
CA ARG A 89 -10.57 -0.42 -10.71
C ARG A 89 -10.19 1.06 -10.68
N VAL A 90 -9.90 1.57 -9.50
CA VAL A 90 -9.48 2.94 -9.24
C VAL A 90 -8.01 2.94 -8.88
N ALA A 91 -7.24 3.83 -9.50
CA ALA A 91 -5.81 3.97 -9.29
C ALA A 91 -5.50 4.98 -8.17
N PHE A 92 -4.54 4.61 -7.30
CA PHE A 92 -3.98 5.47 -6.27
C PHE A 92 -2.45 5.39 -6.37
N PRO A 93 -1.79 6.39 -7.02
CA PRO A 93 -0.34 6.44 -7.06
C PRO A 93 0.28 6.54 -5.67
N MET A 94 1.46 5.93 -5.49
CA MET A 94 2.22 6.04 -4.25
C MET A 94 2.71 7.49 -4.04
N VAL A 95 2.55 7.99 -2.82
CA VAL A 95 3.04 9.32 -2.41
C VAL A 95 4.21 9.24 -1.43
N SER A 96 4.31 8.17 -0.66
CA SER A 96 5.47 7.92 0.21
C SER A 96 5.62 6.44 0.52
N ALA A 97 6.85 5.99 0.77
CA ALA A 97 7.16 4.65 1.24
C ALA A 97 8.42 4.64 2.10
N SER A 98 8.46 3.69 3.03
CA SER A 98 9.64 3.30 3.80
C SER A 98 9.65 1.78 3.97
N ASP A 99 10.53 1.23 4.80
CA ASP A 99 10.67 -0.23 4.98
C ASP A 99 9.39 -0.93 5.44
N ARG A 100 8.51 -0.23 6.19
CA ARG A 100 7.28 -0.79 6.78
C ARG A 100 6.12 0.19 6.78
N ASP A 101 6.11 1.12 5.87
CA ASP A 101 5.08 2.16 5.75
C ASP A 101 4.93 2.53 4.28
N ILE A 102 3.69 2.61 3.80
CA ILE A 102 3.41 3.03 2.42
C ILE A 102 2.07 3.75 2.34
N VAL A 103 2.07 4.86 1.62
CA VAL A 103 0.89 5.69 1.39
C VAL A 103 0.63 5.83 -0.09
N PHE A 104 -0.61 5.59 -0.49
CA PHE A 104 -1.13 5.84 -1.82
C PHE A 104 -2.21 6.92 -1.76
N ALA A 105 -2.36 7.71 -2.82
CA ALA A 105 -3.38 8.76 -2.85
C ALA A 105 -3.94 9.02 -4.24
N ASN A 106 -5.24 9.35 -4.26
CA ASN A 106 -5.94 9.86 -5.44
C ASN A 106 -6.84 11.04 -5.00
N PRO A 107 -6.37 12.28 -5.12
CA PRO A 107 -7.12 13.45 -4.66
C PRO A 107 -8.40 13.74 -5.47
N THR A 108 -8.58 13.11 -6.63
CA THR A 108 -9.78 13.28 -7.47
C THR A 108 -10.84 12.20 -7.23
N HIS A 109 -10.54 11.18 -6.39
CA HIS A 109 -11.53 10.18 -5.98
C HIS A 109 -12.45 10.76 -4.91
N ASP A 110 -13.70 10.29 -4.85
CA ASP A 110 -14.66 10.77 -3.85
C ASP A 110 -14.23 10.38 -2.44
N TYR A 111 -14.16 9.07 -2.19
CA TYR A 111 -13.70 8.50 -0.94
C TYR A 111 -13.38 6.98 -1.12
N PRO A 112 -12.30 6.50 -0.53
CA PRO A 112 -11.22 7.27 0.11
C PRO A 112 -10.37 8.00 -0.94
N GLN A 113 -9.64 9.04 -0.50
CA GLN A 113 -8.62 9.70 -1.32
C GLN A 113 -7.21 9.26 -0.96
N ARG A 114 -7.03 8.67 0.23
CA ARG A 114 -5.76 8.24 0.77
C ARG A 114 -5.90 6.84 1.35
N ILE A 115 -4.91 5.98 1.08
CA ILE A 115 -4.79 4.61 1.58
C ILE A 115 -3.41 4.50 2.22
N HIS A 116 -3.33 4.09 3.47
CA HIS A 116 -2.10 4.00 4.23
C HIS A 116 -1.98 2.63 4.89
N TYR A 117 -0.88 1.93 4.63
CA TYR A 117 -0.51 0.68 5.30
C TYR A 117 0.77 0.87 6.09
N TRP A 118 0.83 0.32 7.31
CA TRP A 118 2.08 0.26 8.08
C TRP A 118 2.11 -0.95 9.00
N ARG A 119 3.34 -1.36 9.37
CA ARG A 119 3.54 -2.43 10.36
C ARG A 119 3.86 -1.85 11.71
N GLU A 120 3.20 -2.38 12.73
CA GLU A 120 3.49 -2.11 14.13
C GLU A 120 3.71 -3.44 14.84
N GLY A 121 4.97 -3.79 15.07
CA GLY A 121 5.33 -5.13 15.54
C GLY A 121 4.86 -6.21 14.58
N MET A 122 4.01 -7.13 15.05
CA MET A 122 3.43 -8.21 14.26
C MET A 122 2.11 -7.82 13.58
N ALA A 123 1.52 -6.69 13.96
CA ALA A 123 0.27 -6.22 13.37
C ALA A 123 0.49 -5.53 12.01
N LEU A 124 -0.45 -5.70 11.10
CA LEU A 124 -0.61 -4.85 9.93
C LEU A 124 -1.70 -3.83 10.25
N ASN A 125 -1.41 -2.56 10.07
CA ASN A 125 -2.40 -1.51 10.17
C ASN A 125 -2.74 -1.00 8.77
N ALA A 126 -4.01 -0.66 8.57
CA ALA A 126 -4.49 0.03 7.37
C ALA A 126 -5.39 1.20 7.79
N GLU A 127 -5.32 2.29 7.07
CA GLU A 127 -6.17 3.46 7.26
C GLU A 127 -6.56 4.04 5.90
N VAL A 128 -7.80 4.45 5.78
CA VAL A 128 -8.29 5.25 4.66
C VAL A 128 -8.80 6.60 5.15
N SER A 129 -8.65 7.64 4.33
CA SER A 129 -9.06 9.00 4.71
C SER A 129 -9.28 9.89 3.48
N LEU A 130 -9.75 11.12 3.71
CA LEU A 130 -9.59 12.21 2.74
C LEU A 130 -8.14 12.72 2.74
N MET A 131 -7.77 13.55 1.74
CA MET A 131 -6.41 14.10 1.61
C MET A 131 -5.99 14.95 2.80
N ASP A 132 -6.92 15.67 3.41
CA ASP A 132 -6.68 16.50 4.60
C ASP A 132 -6.57 15.70 5.90
N GLY A 133 -6.70 14.36 5.81
CA GLY A 133 -6.64 13.45 6.96
C GLY A 133 -7.93 13.37 7.77
N THR A 134 -9.04 13.96 7.29
CA THR A 134 -10.37 13.79 7.89
C THR A 134 -11.05 12.53 7.38
N GLN A 135 -12.20 12.16 7.95
CA GLN A 135 -12.98 10.96 7.65
C GLN A 135 -12.14 9.67 7.72
N LYS A 136 -11.30 9.56 8.72
CA LYS A 136 -10.45 8.39 8.93
C LYS A 136 -11.27 7.16 9.29
N TYR A 137 -10.93 6.05 8.65
CA TYR A 137 -11.35 4.73 9.05
C TYR A 137 -10.15 3.79 9.01
N GLY A 138 -9.92 3.06 10.10
CA GLY A 138 -8.71 2.24 10.24
C GLY A 138 -8.99 0.83 10.75
N TRP A 139 -8.06 -0.05 10.45
CA TRP A 139 -8.01 -1.45 10.89
C TRP A 139 -6.67 -1.77 11.53
N LYS A 140 -6.71 -2.63 12.54
CA LYS A 140 -5.52 -3.24 13.12
C LYS A 140 -5.65 -4.76 13.02
N TYR A 141 -4.98 -5.29 12.05
CA TYR A 141 -5.04 -6.70 11.69
C TYR A 141 -4.02 -7.54 12.45
N ALA A 142 -4.44 -8.71 12.90
CA ALA A 142 -3.57 -9.81 13.27
C ALA A 142 -3.35 -10.74 12.07
N ARG A 143 -2.20 -11.43 12.04
CA ARG A 143 -1.95 -12.42 10.99
C ARG A 143 -2.85 -13.63 11.18
N GLN A 144 -3.54 -14.04 10.11
CA GLN A 144 -4.38 -15.24 10.13
C GLN A 144 -3.50 -16.50 10.10
N GLY A 145 -3.75 -17.43 11.00
CA GLY A 145 -3.02 -18.73 11.05
C GLY A 145 -1.59 -18.65 11.60
N GLY A 146 -1.21 -17.56 12.26
CA GLY A 146 0.03 -17.49 13.04
C GLY A 146 -0.19 -18.03 14.45
N ASN A 147 0.31 -19.25 14.72
CA ASN A 147 0.60 -19.71 16.08
C ASN A 147 1.95 -19.15 16.50
#